data_c42091b7d93fcd672a3b12bfd78618f4
#
_entry.id   c42091b7d93fcd672a3b12bfd78618f4
#
_cell.length_a   1.000
_cell.length_b   1.000
_cell.length_c   1.000
_cell.angle_alpha   90.00
_cell.angle_beta   90.00
_cell.angle_gamma   90.00
#
_symmetry.space_group_name_H-M   'P 1'
#
loop_
_entity.id
_entity.type
_entity.pdbx_description
1 polymer ?
#
loop_
_entity_poly.entity_id
_entity_poly.type
_entity_poly.pdbx_seq_one_letter_code
_entity_poly.pdbx_strand_id
1 'polypeptide(L)'
;MALVMSSPGCGNNSGTVPVSGKVLFPDGSPLDHGIIEMRHRSLPHVARGEVDKNGEFRVSTFQPGDGAMPGEYQVAVTQIIIAEDLRFEDHQHGKRLDPRFSRVETSNLSVTIQSDEKNDFVIEVDSPPEDR
;
A
#
# COMPACT_ATOMS: atom_id res chain seq x y z
N MET A 1 40.09 15.15 -2.21
CA MET A 1 39.59 14.93 -2.20
C MET A 1 38.75 14.22 -2.04
N ALA A 2 38.22 13.82 -1.98
CA ALA A 2 37.46 13.31 -1.83
C ALA A 2 36.55 12.79 -1.81
N LEU A 3 36.00 12.57 -1.83
CA LEU A 3 35.18 12.14 -1.75
C LEU A 3 34.30 11.54 -1.47
N VAL A 4 33.81 11.26 -1.43
CA VAL A 4 33.07 10.76 -1.22
C VAL A 4 32.18 10.22 -1.18
N MET A 5 31.70 10.00 -1.17
CA MET A 5 30.91 9.54 -1.15
C MET A 5 30.13 8.99 -0.93
N SER A 6 29.70 8.52 -0.89
CA SER A 6 29.03 8.06 -0.70
C SER A 6 28.09 7.72 -0.79
N SER A 7 27.68 7.30 -1.03
CA SER A 7 26.81 7.09 -1.23
C SER A 7 26.03 6.50 -0.78
N PRO A 8 25.63 6.48 -0.62
CA PRO A 8 24.69 6.07 -0.07
C PRO A 8 23.89 5.32 -0.62
N GLY A 9 23.56 5.60 -1.23
CA GLY A 9 22.64 4.97 -1.73
C GLY A 9 22.78 3.65 -1.61
N CYS A 10 23.59 3.53 -1.22
CA CYS A 10 23.83 2.36 -1.08
C CYS A 10 22.77 1.58 -1.25
N GLY A 11 22.49 0.91 -1.37
CA GLY A 11 21.58 0.03 -1.47
C GLY A 11 20.65 0.11 -2.51
N ASN A 12 20.51 1.10 -3.08
CA ASN A 12 19.40 1.27 -3.89
C ASN A 12 19.72 1.34 -5.33
N ASN A 13 20.42 0.37 -5.80
CA ASN A 13 20.80 0.31 -7.20
C ASN A 13 19.64 -0.02 -8.12
N SER A 14 18.52 -0.44 -7.56
CA SER A 14 17.37 -0.81 -8.37
C SER A 14 16.57 0.38 -8.83
N GLY A 15 16.86 1.58 -8.34
CA GLY A 15 16.09 2.77 -8.72
C GLY A 15 14.82 2.95 -7.94
N THR A 16 14.62 2.19 -6.89
CA THR A 16 13.42 2.35 -6.06
C THR A 16 13.56 3.50 -5.09
N VAL A 17 12.43 4.06 -4.67
CA VAL A 17 12.37 5.10 -3.66
C VAL A 17 11.38 4.66 -2.60
N PRO A 18 11.53 5.14 -1.35
CA PRO A 18 10.61 4.73 -0.28
C PRO A 18 9.18 5.17 -0.56
N VAL A 19 8.24 4.29 -0.27
CA VAL A 19 6.82 4.57 -0.46
C VAL A 19 6.07 4.03 0.73
N SER A 20 5.24 4.88 1.33
CA SER A 20 4.43 4.51 2.49
C SER A 20 3.08 5.19 2.39
N GLY A 21 2.20 4.89 3.34
CA GLY A 21 0.92 5.55 3.37
C GLY A 21 -0.05 4.90 4.32
N LYS A 22 -1.30 5.28 4.15
CA LYS A 22 -2.40 4.76 4.94
C LYS A 22 -3.58 4.45 4.04
N VAL A 23 -4.37 3.46 4.43
CA VAL A 23 -5.61 3.12 3.75
C VAL A 23 -6.76 3.49 4.68
N LEU A 24 -7.60 4.42 4.23
CA LEU A 24 -8.66 4.98 5.09
C LEU A 24 -10.01 4.87 4.41
N PHE A 25 -11.03 4.67 5.24
CA PHE A 25 -12.43 4.76 4.82
C PHE A 25 -12.88 6.23 4.86
N PRO A 26 -14.07 6.55 4.31
CA PRO A 26 -14.49 7.95 4.21
C PRO A 26 -14.62 8.65 5.55
N ASP A 27 -14.91 7.93 6.61
CA ASP A 27 -15.03 8.55 7.94
C ASP A 27 -13.68 8.70 8.63
N GLY A 28 -12.59 8.35 7.95
CA GLY A 28 -11.26 8.47 8.52
C GLY A 28 -10.78 7.25 9.25
N SER A 29 -11.61 6.23 9.41
CA SER A 29 -11.16 5.03 10.09
C SER A 29 -10.23 4.22 9.19
N PRO A 30 -9.21 3.57 9.76
CA PRO A 30 -8.25 2.84 8.94
C PRO A 30 -8.75 1.46 8.56
N LEU A 31 -8.21 0.95 7.46
CA LEU A 31 -8.37 -0.46 7.15
C LEU A 31 -7.57 -1.26 8.17
N ASP A 32 -8.22 -2.26 8.75
CA ASP A 32 -7.60 -3.08 9.79
C ASP A 32 -7.06 -4.34 9.14
N HIS A 33 -5.78 -4.28 8.78
CA HIS A 33 -5.06 -5.38 8.15
C HIS A 33 -5.47 -5.63 6.71
N GLY A 34 -4.48 -5.72 5.88
CA GLY A 34 -4.70 -6.01 4.46
C GLY A 34 -3.40 -6.11 3.73
N ILE A 35 -3.53 -6.18 2.41
CA ILE A 35 -2.38 -6.18 1.52
C ILE A 35 -2.66 -5.14 0.45
N ILE A 36 -1.65 -4.31 0.18
CA ILE A 36 -1.73 -3.36 -0.91
C ILE A 36 -0.78 -3.82 -2.01
N GLU A 37 -1.27 -3.72 -3.24
CA GLU A 37 -0.48 -4.07 -4.41
C GLU A 37 -0.51 -2.89 -5.36
N MET A 38 0.67 -2.49 -5.82
CA MET A 38 0.81 -1.40 -6.78
C MET A 38 1.45 -1.93 -8.03
N ARG A 39 0.79 -1.77 -9.16
CA ARG A 39 1.25 -2.31 -10.42
C ARG A 39 1.62 -1.16 -11.33
N HIS A 40 2.90 -1.12 -11.74
CA HIS A 40 3.39 -0.07 -12.65
C HIS A 40 2.65 -0.15 -13.97
N ARG A 41 2.27 1.01 -14.50
CA ARG A 41 1.48 1.02 -15.73
C ARG A 41 2.30 0.66 -16.97
N SER A 42 3.59 0.93 -16.94
CA SER A 42 4.42 0.74 -18.13
C SER A 42 5.44 -0.37 -17.97
N LEU A 43 5.96 -0.56 -16.76
CA LEU A 43 7.02 -1.53 -16.51
C LEU A 43 6.43 -2.78 -15.87
N PRO A 44 7.08 -3.93 -16.03
CA PRO A 44 6.57 -5.17 -15.42
C PRO A 44 6.95 -5.27 -13.95
N HIS A 45 6.67 -4.24 -13.19
CA HIS A 45 7.02 -4.21 -11.77
C HIS A 45 5.77 -4.11 -10.93
N VAL A 46 5.78 -4.85 -9.82
CA VAL A 46 4.71 -4.84 -8.85
C VAL A 46 5.33 -4.61 -7.49
N ALA A 47 4.82 -3.62 -6.77
CA ALA A 47 5.22 -3.36 -5.40
C ALA A 47 4.10 -3.79 -4.48
N ARG A 48 4.45 -4.38 -3.35
CA ARG A 48 3.47 -4.89 -2.40
C ARG A 48 3.82 -4.48 -0.99
N GLY A 49 2.81 -4.38 -0.17
CA GLY A 49 3.00 -4.10 1.23
C GLY A 49 1.88 -4.67 2.07
N GLU A 50 2.17 -4.83 3.35
CA GLU A 50 1.15 -5.23 4.31
C GLU A 50 0.58 -3.99 4.96
N VAL A 51 -0.72 -3.98 5.12
CA VAL A 51 -1.43 -2.92 5.83
C VAL A 51 -1.66 -3.40 7.25
N ASP A 52 -1.20 -2.63 8.22
CA ASP A 52 -1.31 -3.03 9.62
C ASP A 52 -2.65 -2.62 10.21
N LYS A 53 -2.80 -2.80 11.51
CA LYS A 53 -4.07 -2.51 12.17
C LYS A 53 -4.42 -1.03 12.17
N ASN A 54 -3.45 -0.19 11.92
CA ASN A 54 -3.65 1.26 11.84
C ASN A 54 -3.82 1.73 10.41
N GLY A 55 -3.92 0.81 9.46
CA GLY A 55 -4.05 1.16 8.07
C GLY A 55 -2.77 1.57 7.41
N GLU A 56 -1.64 1.48 8.09
CA GLU A 56 -0.37 1.97 7.58
C GLU A 56 0.35 0.90 6.79
N PHE A 57 1.06 1.32 5.75
CA PHE A 57 1.76 0.38 4.90
C PHE A 57 3.07 0.95 4.39
N ARG A 58 3.95 0.06 4.00
CA ARG A 58 5.14 0.34 3.20
C ARG A 58 5.20 -0.71 2.11
N VAL A 59 5.71 -0.34 0.96
CA VAL A 59 5.77 -1.29 -0.14
C VAL A 59 7.19 -1.69 -0.44
N SER A 60 7.32 -2.84 -1.08
CA SER A 60 8.59 -3.39 -1.49
C SER A 60 8.45 -3.93 -2.91
N THR A 61 9.49 -3.80 -3.70
CA THR A 61 9.50 -4.31 -5.06
C THR A 61 10.49 -5.47 -5.20
N PHE A 62 11.74 -5.22 -4.88
CA PHE A 62 12.80 -6.23 -5.04
C PHE A 62 13.32 -6.73 -3.73
N GLN A 63 13.38 -5.87 -2.72
CA GLN A 63 13.91 -6.20 -1.40
C GLN A 63 12.99 -5.60 -0.35
N PRO A 64 12.98 -6.18 0.85
CA PRO A 64 12.08 -5.65 1.89
C PRO A 64 12.32 -4.17 2.14
N GLY A 65 11.24 -3.40 2.07
CA GLY A 65 11.28 -1.99 2.40
C GLY A 65 11.92 -1.09 1.38
N ASP A 66 12.26 -1.59 0.20
CA ASP A 66 12.96 -0.76 -0.78
C ASP A 66 12.05 0.25 -1.48
N GLY A 67 10.74 0.09 -1.37
CA GLY A 67 9.81 1.01 -2.01
C GLY A 67 9.45 0.58 -3.42
N ALA A 68 9.35 1.55 -4.32
CA ALA A 68 8.94 1.27 -5.68
C ALA A 68 9.64 2.22 -6.64
N MET A 69 9.67 1.84 -7.88
CA MET A 69 10.26 2.69 -8.92
C MET A 69 9.31 3.84 -9.24
N PRO A 70 9.83 4.99 -9.63
CA PRO A 70 8.97 6.12 -9.99
C PRO A 70 8.06 5.77 -11.16
N GLY A 71 6.91 6.42 -11.22
CA GLY A 71 5.97 6.27 -12.30
C GLY A 71 4.54 6.17 -11.80
N GLU A 72 3.65 5.89 -12.73
CA GLU A 72 2.24 5.74 -12.44
C GLU A 72 1.91 4.29 -12.13
N TYR A 73 1.08 4.09 -11.11
CA TYR A 73 0.70 2.77 -10.65
C TYR A 73 -0.80 2.65 -10.52
N GLN A 74 -1.30 1.48 -10.85
CA GLN A 74 -2.64 1.08 -10.46
C GLN A 74 -2.54 0.34 -9.13
N VAL A 75 -3.54 0.55 -8.27
CA VAL A 75 -3.46 0.07 -6.89
C VAL A 75 -4.62 -0.86 -6.63
N ALA A 76 -4.34 -1.92 -5.88
CA ALA A 76 -5.37 -2.84 -5.38
C ALA A 76 -5.14 -3.05 -3.90
N VAL A 77 -6.23 -3.21 -3.15
CA VAL A 77 -6.18 -3.42 -1.71
C VAL A 77 -7.07 -4.60 -1.37
N THR A 78 -6.52 -5.55 -0.64
CA THR A 78 -7.25 -6.73 -0.20
C THR A 78 -7.28 -6.73 1.32
N GLN A 79 -8.47 -6.91 1.87
CA GLN A 79 -8.63 -6.98 3.31
C GLN A 79 -8.29 -8.38 3.82
N ILE A 80 -7.58 -8.43 4.94
CA ILE A 80 -7.27 -9.70 5.60
C ILE A 80 -7.96 -9.69 6.94
N ILE A 81 -8.72 -10.75 7.21
CA ILE A 81 -9.39 -10.89 8.47
C ILE A 81 -8.61 -11.90 9.29
N ILE A 82 -8.08 -11.43 10.41
CA ILE A 82 -7.31 -12.29 11.31
C ILE A 82 -8.28 -12.90 12.29
N ALA A 83 -8.43 -14.22 12.21
CA ALA A 83 -9.45 -14.92 12.95
C ALA A 83 -8.93 -15.64 14.17
N GLU A 84 -7.65 -15.58 14.45
CA GLU A 84 -7.12 -16.31 15.59
C GLU A 84 -7.64 -15.70 16.88
N ASP A 85 -8.00 -16.55 17.78
CA ASP A 85 -8.47 -16.18 19.12
C ASP A 85 -9.73 -15.33 19.11
N LEU A 86 -10.45 -15.31 18.04
CA LEU A 86 -11.67 -14.53 18.01
C LEU A 86 -12.81 -15.33 18.61
N ARG A 87 -13.50 -14.72 19.56
CA ARG A 87 -14.75 -15.27 20.01
C ARG A 87 -15.86 -14.61 19.22
N PHE A 88 -16.99 -15.23 19.28
CA PHE A 88 -18.11 -14.73 18.54
C PHE A 88 -18.41 -13.29 18.86
N GLU A 89 -18.43 -12.96 20.13
CA GLU A 89 -18.80 -11.63 20.58
C GLU A 89 -17.70 -10.62 20.34
N ASP A 90 -16.51 -11.06 19.97
CA ASP A 90 -15.38 -10.16 19.76
C ASP A 90 -15.11 -9.93 18.29
N HIS A 91 -16.04 -10.26 17.45
CA HIS A 91 -15.88 -10.08 16.02
C HIS A 91 -16.04 -8.63 15.65
N GLN A 92 -15.03 -7.86 15.89
CA GLN A 92 -15.03 -6.46 15.52
C GLN A 92 -13.89 -6.23 14.58
N HIS A 93 -14.13 -6.45 13.32
CA HIS A 93 -13.10 -6.36 12.31
C HIS A 93 -12.99 -4.98 11.72
N GLY A 94 -13.70 -4.02 12.30
CA GLY A 94 -13.79 -2.73 11.67
C GLY A 94 -14.69 -2.81 10.46
N LYS A 95 -14.49 -1.90 9.54
CA LYS A 95 -15.33 -1.84 8.36
C LYS A 95 -14.90 -2.88 7.36
N ARG A 96 -15.86 -3.39 6.64
CA ARG A 96 -15.60 -4.35 5.58
C ARG A 96 -15.20 -3.57 4.32
N LEU A 97 -14.17 -4.06 3.64
CA LEU A 97 -13.71 -3.44 2.41
C LEU A 97 -14.51 -3.98 1.23
N ASP A 98 -14.91 -3.08 0.35
CA ASP A 98 -15.58 -3.48 -0.88
C ASP A 98 -14.63 -4.34 -1.71
N PRO A 99 -15.03 -5.54 -2.10
CA PRO A 99 -14.14 -6.43 -2.85
C PRO A 99 -13.63 -5.86 -4.17
N ARG A 100 -14.29 -4.85 -4.71
CA ARG A 100 -13.83 -4.28 -5.98
C ARG A 100 -12.43 -3.70 -5.87
N PHE A 101 -12.00 -3.33 -4.66
CA PHE A 101 -10.66 -2.74 -4.47
C PHE A 101 -9.56 -3.78 -4.56
N SER A 102 -9.90 -5.07 -4.54
CA SER A 102 -8.88 -6.12 -4.54
C SER A 102 -8.30 -6.39 -5.92
N ARG A 103 -8.80 -5.73 -6.95
CA ARG A 103 -8.29 -5.93 -8.31
C ARG A 103 -8.00 -4.58 -8.92
N VAL A 104 -6.83 -4.47 -9.57
CA VAL A 104 -6.45 -3.19 -10.18
C VAL A 104 -7.44 -2.76 -11.25
N GLU A 105 -8.08 -3.74 -11.92
CA GLU A 105 -9.03 -3.43 -12.99
C GLU A 105 -10.30 -2.78 -12.49
N THR A 106 -10.66 -3.00 -11.23
CA THR A 106 -11.92 -2.51 -10.69
C THR A 106 -11.76 -1.56 -9.53
N SER A 107 -10.54 -1.41 -9.00
CA SER A 107 -10.32 -0.60 -7.81
C SER A 107 -10.50 0.88 -8.06
N ASN A 108 -10.15 1.32 -9.26
CA ASN A 108 -10.19 2.74 -9.60
C ASN A 108 -9.22 3.56 -8.76
N LEU A 109 -8.17 2.92 -8.27
CA LEU A 109 -7.15 3.58 -7.46
C LEU A 109 -5.87 3.70 -8.25
N SER A 110 -5.21 4.84 -8.11
CA SER A 110 -3.92 5.05 -8.76
C SER A 110 -3.09 6.02 -7.94
N VAL A 111 -1.78 5.90 -8.07
CA VAL A 111 -0.84 6.82 -7.45
C VAL A 111 0.28 7.08 -8.44
N THR A 112 0.96 8.21 -8.25
CA THR A 112 2.16 8.54 -9.01
C THR A 112 3.31 8.67 -8.03
N ILE A 113 4.37 7.92 -8.26
CA ILE A 113 5.54 7.92 -7.39
C ILE A 113 6.59 8.79 -8.01
N GLN A 114 7.09 9.75 -7.24
CA GLN A 114 8.06 10.73 -7.67
C GLN A 114 9.43 10.33 -7.17
N SER A 115 10.45 10.56 -7.99
CA SER A 115 11.80 10.12 -7.63
C SER A 115 12.46 11.04 -6.62
N ASP A 116 12.02 12.28 -6.53
CA ASP A 116 12.69 13.26 -5.68
C ASP A 116 11.79 13.82 -4.59
N GLU A 117 10.72 13.13 -4.27
CA GLU A 117 9.77 13.60 -3.26
C GLU A 117 9.48 12.50 -2.26
N LYS A 118 8.90 12.91 -1.16
CA LYS A 118 8.42 11.97 -0.19
C LYS A 118 7.12 11.36 -0.72
N ASN A 119 7.10 10.05 -0.83
CA ASN A 119 5.95 9.34 -1.38
C ASN A 119 5.16 8.73 -0.24
N ASP A 120 4.24 9.52 0.30
CA ASP A 120 3.40 9.12 1.41
C ASP A 120 1.95 9.38 1.00
N PHE A 121 1.19 8.32 0.84
CA PHE A 121 -0.12 8.40 0.22
C PHE A 121 -1.23 8.09 1.20
N VAL A 122 -2.39 8.70 0.96
CA VAL A 122 -3.63 8.27 1.59
C VAL A 122 -4.45 7.58 0.51
N ILE A 123 -4.69 6.30 0.70
CA ILE A 123 -5.48 5.50 -0.23
C ILE A 123 -6.89 5.45 0.33
N GLU A 124 -7.84 5.99 -0.42
CA GLU A 124 -9.22 6.07 0.05
C GLU A 124 -10.02 4.91 -0.50
N VAL A 125 -10.64 4.15 0.39
CA VAL A 125 -11.44 3.00 0.03
C VAL A 125 -12.83 3.18 0.63
N ASP A 126 -13.68 2.17 0.42
CA ASP A 126 -15.05 2.25 0.93
C ASP A 126 -15.54 0.84 1.23
N SER A 127 -16.65 0.79 1.92
CA SER A 127 -17.33 -0.46 2.21
C SER A 127 -18.25 -0.83 1.04
N PRO A 128 -18.69 -2.09 0.95
CA PRO A 128 -19.65 -2.46 -0.10
C PRO A 128 -20.90 -1.63 0.00
N PRO A 129 -21.62 -1.44 -1.11
CA PRO A 129 -22.82 -0.61 -1.08
C PRO A 129 -23.86 -1.03 -0.05
N GLU A 130 -23.98 -2.32 0.23
CA GLU A 130 -24.95 -2.78 1.21
C GLU A 130 -24.55 -2.41 2.63
N ASP A 131 -23.33 -2.01 2.86
CA ASP A 131 -22.85 -1.60 4.19
C ASP A 131 -22.79 -0.09 4.36
N ARG A 132 -23.13 0.65 3.34
CA ARG A 132 -23.02 2.11 3.39
C ARG A 132 -24.24 2.77 3.98
#